data_32c6df8044c7dce7c68e87fe5e33ad4f
#
_entry.id   32c6df8044c7dce7c68e87fe5e33ad4f
#
_cell.length_a   1.000
_cell.length_b   1.000
_cell.length_c   1.000
_cell.angle_alpha   90.00
_cell.angle_beta   90.00
_cell.angle_gamma   90.00
#
_symmetry.space_group_name_H-M   'P 1'
#
loop_
_entity.id
_entity.type
_entity.pdbx_description
1 polymer ?
#
loop_
_entity_poly.entity_id
_entity_poly.type
_entity_poly.pdbx_seq_one_letter_code
_entity_poly.pdbx_strand_id
1 'polypeptide(L)'
;MLAVLTSIGAAAADNESMQIGFGKDRSVTFLSVKDRGTGGSALYLPEATMGTYKECRITEMHIDLGEPTGKDSVRVFITRSLDEAPLYEQHYTAAKSGWNTIVLDTPFEIDGSALYIGYEVTGQYYLLYRNSFVDGEEWIRQDEEGWKKYDGIYTASFYATVEGDNLPKNNIRIGNIKMPAYAVTGEPLDISGSFINLGLDDVNQLTFTCLIDGQPAGETVVDVNKTAYTGSGTFKFSGFGMDTSGDKSVSIMVSAVNGQDDCDPSDNTSATRKVTVVDNFVKRNILFEVFSTEKCTSCPSQHQVIASTFKDMTDIIEVGHHAGYYEDKFTIPDSKEYEWFYGNGRLYAPAVMFDRTSFGENLPDFFTGESPLTSFNSTLLISAYNEALNVPAFADVDISCKLDRDNRKLDLTVSGKQLTPLTRTDDVRLFVYLTEDSIYTETQAGASEGFYQRYVIRQNLLSLIH
;
A
#
# COMPACT_ATOMS: atom_id res chain seq x y z
N MET A 1 68.82 17.38 -33.95
CA MET A 1 68.14 16.19 -33.51
C MET A 1 67.24 16.57 -32.34
N LEU A 2 65.98 16.84 -32.62
CA LEU A 2 65.03 17.35 -31.66
C LEU A 2 64.24 16.14 -31.15
N ALA A 3 64.38 15.79 -29.86
CA ALA A 3 63.61 14.74 -29.23
C ALA A 3 62.23 15.31 -28.80
N VAL A 4 61.19 14.80 -29.44
CA VAL A 4 59.82 15.07 -29.05
C VAL A 4 59.46 14.05 -27.94
N LEU A 5 59.32 14.53 -26.71
CA LEU A 5 58.73 13.80 -25.60
C LEU A 5 57.21 13.89 -25.77
N THR A 6 56.61 12.80 -26.25
CA THR A 6 55.17 12.57 -26.14
C THR A 6 54.85 12.11 -24.72
N SER A 7 54.26 12.99 -23.93
CA SER A 7 53.61 12.60 -22.67
C SER A 7 52.36 11.77 -23.02
N ILE A 8 52.43 10.51 -22.76
CA ILE A 8 51.24 9.65 -22.71
C ILE A 8 50.56 10.01 -21.40
N GLY A 9 49.55 10.86 -21.47
CA GLY A 9 48.59 11.06 -20.40
C GLY A 9 47.84 9.70 -20.26
N ALA A 10 48.06 9.03 -19.17
CA ALA A 10 47.15 7.96 -18.76
C ALA A 10 45.81 8.63 -18.54
N ALA A 11 44.80 8.35 -19.38
CA ALA A 11 43.42 8.58 -19.05
C ALA A 11 43.16 7.81 -17.75
N ALA A 12 42.80 8.52 -16.69
CA ALA A 12 42.23 7.86 -15.53
C ALA A 12 41.07 7.02 -16.06
N ALA A 13 41.08 5.72 -15.84
CA ALA A 13 39.90 4.91 -16.07
C ALA A 13 38.81 5.54 -15.18
N ASP A 14 37.68 5.94 -15.77
CA ASP A 14 36.50 6.28 -15.00
C ASP A 14 36.16 5.01 -14.20
N ASN A 15 36.48 4.99 -12.92
CA ASN A 15 36.06 3.92 -12.03
C ASN A 15 34.54 3.89 -12.02
N GLU A 16 33.96 2.73 -12.31
CA GLU A 16 32.53 2.56 -12.14
C GLU A 16 32.18 2.86 -10.67
N SER A 17 31.08 3.54 -10.43
CA SER A 17 30.63 3.89 -9.08
C SER A 17 29.15 3.63 -8.90
N MET A 18 28.76 3.26 -7.69
CA MET A 18 27.39 3.03 -7.29
C MET A 18 27.03 3.85 -6.05
N GLN A 19 25.74 3.94 -5.79
CA GLN A 19 25.21 4.62 -4.63
C GLN A 19 24.50 3.61 -3.74
N ILE A 20 24.83 3.60 -2.46
CA ILE A 20 24.12 2.83 -1.44
C ILE A 20 23.45 3.79 -0.46
N GLY A 21 22.13 3.64 -0.26
CA GLY A 21 21.36 4.53 0.61
C GLY A 21 20.10 5.09 -0.05
N PHE A 22 19.54 6.13 0.54
CA PHE A 22 18.24 6.66 0.18
C PHE A 22 18.36 7.87 -0.76
N GLY A 23 18.28 7.62 -2.02
CA GLY A 23 17.90 8.43 -3.18
C GLY A 23 18.26 9.90 -3.31
N LYS A 24 18.03 10.36 -4.53
CA LYS A 24 18.44 11.66 -5.08
C LYS A 24 17.38 12.76 -5.01
N ASP A 25 16.13 12.42 -4.69
CA ASP A 25 15.03 13.37 -4.78
C ASP A 25 14.87 14.17 -3.50
N ARG A 26 14.56 15.44 -3.62
CA ARG A 26 14.27 16.29 -2.47
C ARG A 26 13.03 15.80 -1.73
N SER A 27 13.16 15.73 -0.44
CA SER A 27 12.07 15.43 0.48
C SER A 27 11.10 16.60 0.62
N VAL A 28 9.84 16.29 0.92
CA VAL A 28 8.78 17.28 1.20
C VAL A 28 8.51 17.43 2.70
N THR A 29 9.19 16.66 3.54
CA THR A 29 9.03 16.73 5.00
C THR A 29 10.39 16.79 5.69
N PHE A 30 10.42 17.29 6.91
CA PHE A 30 11.66 17.44 7.65
C PHE A 30 11.43 17.20 9.15
N LEU A 31 12.49 16.76 9.81
CA LEU A 31 12.55 16.62 11.25
C LEU A 31 13.47 17.71 11.79
N SER A 32 12.99 18.47 12.75
CA SER A 32 13.77 19.51 13.41
C SER A 32 14.48 18.95 14.64
N VAL A 33 15.76 19.23 14.76
CA VAL A 33 16.49 19.01 16.00
C VAL A 33 16.19 20.17 16.95
N LYS A 34 15.63 19.88 18.12
CA LYS A 34 15.25 20.91 19.09
C LYS A 34 16.45 21.42 19.87
N ASP A 35 16.41 22.70 20.25
CA ASP A 35 17.25 23.34 21.29
C ASP A 35 18.76 23.16 21.14
N ARG A 36 19.31 23.10 19.93
CA ARG A 36 20.74 22.90 19.64
C ARG A 36 21.26 21.51 20.03
N GLY A 37 20.40 20.53 20.16
CA GLY A 37 20.79 19.14 20.37
C GLY A 37 21.50 18.51 19.17
N THR A 38 21.77 17.22 19.27
CA THR A 38 22.32 16.41 18.18
C THR A 38 21.24 15.51 17.62
N GLY A 39 21.05 15.58 16.30
CA GLY A 39 20.18 14.66 15.59
C GLY A 39 20.93 13.95 14.48
N GLY A 40 20.39 12.86 13.96
CA GLY A 40 21.05 12.13 12.90
C GLY A 40 20.19 11.05 12.30
N SER A 41 20.68 10.49 11.19
CA SER A 41 20.12 9.29 10.55
C SER A 41 21.25 8.32 10.21
N ALA A 42 20.97 7.04 10.37
CA ALA A 42 21.87 5.96 10.01
C ALA A 42 21.09 4.85 9.30
N LEU A 43 21.68 4.34 8.24
CA LEU A 43 21.16 3.20 7.47
C LEU A 43 21.92 1.93 7.88
N TYR A 44 21.20 0.93 8.33
CA TYR A 44 21.74 -0.41 8.52
C TYR A 44 21.81 -1.15 7.18
N LEU A 45 22.98 -1.64 6.86
CA LEU A 45 23.29 -2.42 5.68
C LEU A 45 23.68 -3.84 6.14
N PRO A 46 22.83 -4.84 5.93
CA PRO A 46 23.08 -6.20 6.39
C PRO A 46 24.26 -6.85 5.65
N GLU A 47 24.80 -7.91 6.23
CA GLU A 47 25.92 -8.68 5.67
C GLU A 47 25.62 -9.19 4.27
N ALA A 48 24.38 -9.62 3.99
CA ALA A 48 23.96 -10.07 2.66
C ALA A 48 24.20 -8.98 1.61
N THR A 49 23.73 -7.76 1.87
CA THR A 49 23.92 -6.60 0.99
C THR A 49 25.38 -6.18 0.93
N MET A 50 26.08 -6.06 2.08
CA MET A 50 27.47 -5.60 2.10
C MET A 50 28.43 -6.62 1.49
N GLY A 51 28.07 -7.91 1.49
CA GLY A 51 28.82 -8.96 0.83
C GLY A 51 28.96 -8.74 -0.67
N THR A 52 27.97 -8.12 -1.31
CA THR A 52 27.99 -7.82 -2.76
C THR A 52 28.97 -6.71 -3.12
N TYR A 53 29.35 -5.86 -2.15
CA TYR A 53 30.31 -4.76 -2.31
C TYR A 53 31.70 -5.07 -1.70
N LYS A 54 31.93 -6.33 -1.35
CA LYS A 54 33.24 -6.72 -0.78
C LYS A 54 34.38 -6.34 -1.71
N GLU A 55 35.44 -5.78 -1.12
CA GLU A 55 36.63 -5.25 -1.84
C GLU A 55 36.39 -3.94 -2.61
N CYS A 56 35.17 -3.38 -2.53
CA CYS A 56 34.89 -2.01 -2.96
C CYS A 56 35.16 -1.03 -1.81
N ARG A 57 35.07 0.27 -2.10
CA ARG A 57 35.36 1.34 -1.14
C ARG A 57 34.24 2.37 -1.12
N ILE A 58 33.88 2.85 0.06
CA ILE A 58 33.09 4.07 0.21
C ILE A 58 34.03 5.26 0.08
N THR A 59 33.76 6.14 -0.88
CA THR A 59 34.62 7.31 -1.19
C THR A 59 33.95 8.64 -0.82
N GLU A 60 32.62 8.70 -0.84
CA GLU A 60 31.86 9.92 -0.57
C GLU A 60 30.60 9.62 0.21
N MET A 61 30.14 10.59 0.99
CA MET A 61 28.80 10.61 1.57
C MET A 61 28.04 11.85 1.13
N HIS A 62 26.79 11.69 0.75
CA HIS A 62 25.92 12.76 0.25
C HIS A 62 24.73 12.91 1.18
N ILE A 63 24.47 14.12 1.65
CA ILE A 63 23.44 14.40 2.65
C ILE A 63 22.62 15.61 2.21
N ASP A 64 21.30 15.48 2.17
CA ASP A 64 20.40 16.60 1.89
C ASP A 64 19.96 17.24 3.23
N LEU A 65 20.33 18.48 3.44
CA LEU A 65 20.08 19.21 4.67
C LEU A 65 19.11 20.38 4.45
N GLY A 66 18.35 20.71 5.49
CA GLY A 66 17.62 21.96 5.59
C GLY A 66 18.57 23.17 5.69
N GLU A 67 18.04 24.31 6.11
CA GLU A 67 18.87 25.50 6.34
C GLU A 67 19.72 25.33 7.61
N PRO A 68 21.04 25.31 7.49
CA PRO A 68 21.93 25.30 8.66
C PRO A 68 21.88 26.67 9.36
N THR A 69 21.73 26.65 10.69
CA THR A 69 21.69 27.86 11.51
C THR A 69 23.03 28.09 12.22
N GLY A 70 24.11 28.35 11.49
CA GLY A 70 25.36 28.75 12.14
C GLY A 70 26.60 27.93 11.76
N LYS A 71 27.62 27.91 12.64
CA LYS A 71 28.93 27.27 12.43
C LYS A 71 28.94 25.76 12.80
N ASP A 72 27.81 25.13 12.66
CA ASP A 72 27.61 23.80 13.17
C ASP A 72 28.22 22.76 12.23
N SER A 73 28.67 21.66 12.77
CA SER A 73 29.32 20.58 12.05
C SER A 73 28.37 19.44 11.74
N VAL A 74 28.50 18.91 10.55
CA VAL A 74 28.00 17.58 10.21
C VAL A 74 29.11 16.57 10.56
N ARG A 75 28.76 15.50 11.24
CA ARG A 75 29.62 14.34 11.44
C ARG A 75 29.10 13.21 10.59
N VAL A 76 29.89 12.71 9.66
CA VAL A 76 29.62 11.46 8.95
C VAL A 76 30.36 10.31 9.61
N PHE A 77 29.77 9.13 9.61
CA PHE A 77 30.38 7.98 10.25
C PHE A 77 30.01 6.66 9.58
N ILE A 78 30.88 5.67 9.77
CA ILE A 78 30.67 4.27 9.39
C ILE A 78 30.98 3.42 10.62
N THR A 79 30.07 2.54 11.04
CA THR A 79 30.22 1.73 12.25
C THR A 79 29.57 0.37 12.12
N ARG A 80 29.91 -0.57 13.00
CA ARG A 80 29.22 -1.85 13.14
C ARG A 80 28.11 -1.81 14.19
N SER A 81 28.19 -0.85 15.08
CA SER A 81 27.22 -0.64 16.18
C SER A 81 27.05 0.84 16.42
N LEU A 82 25.81 1.29 16.61
CA LEU A 82 25.49 2.69 16.91
C LEU A 82 25.86 3.09 18.36
N ASP A 83 26.14 2.09 19.20
CA ASP A 83 26.51 2.28 20.63
C ASP A 83 28.05 2.19 20.86
N GLU A 84 28.83 1.96 19.80
CA GLU A 84 30.27 1.83 19.88
C GLU A 84 31.01 2.92 19.10
N ALA A 85 32.31 3.03 19.32
CA ALA A 85 33.15 3.94 18.56
C ALA A 85 33.10 3.56 17.06
N PRO A 86 32.93 4.54 16.16
CA PRO A 86 32.85 4.26 14.73
C PRO A 86 34.18 3.75 14.16
N LEU A 87 34.10 2.96 13.10
CA LEU A 87 35.26 2.52 12.33
C LEU A 87 35.84 3.66 11.50
N TYR A 88 35.00 4.59 11.09
CA TYR A 88 35.36 5.81 10.39
C TYR A 88 34.46 6.95 10.85
N GLU A 89 35.04 8.13 11.04
CA GLU A 89 34.31 9.37 11.26
C GLU A 89 35.05 10.57 10.67
N GLN A 90 34.27 11.54 10.20
CA GLN A 90 34.79 12.80 9.67
C GLN A 90 33.83 13.94 9.99
N HIS A 91 34.39 15.09 10.40
CA HIS A 91 33.64 16.30 10.63
C HIS A 91 33.67 17.23 9.40
N TYR A 92 32.52 17.73 9.02
CA TYR A 92 32.33 18.60 7.88
C TYR A 92 31.71 19.93 8.31
N THR A 93 32.47 21.04 8.15
CA THR A 93 32.06 22.36 8.65
C THR A 93 31.52 23.29 7.58
N ALA A 94 31.53 22.89 6.30
CA ALA A 94 31.06 23.67 5.17
C ALA A 94 29.63 23.36 4.75
N ALA A 95 28.81 22.83 5.66
CA ALA A 95 27.45 22.42 5.38
C ALA A 95 26.56 23.57 4.88
N LYS A 96 25.72 23.29 3.89
CA LYS A 96 24.78 24.24 3.27
C LYS A 96 23.39 23.58 3.11
N SER A 97 22.40 24.40 2.88
CA SER A 97 21.07 23.92 2.51
C SER A 97 21.09 23.13 1.20
N GLY A 98 20.37 22.04 1.14
CA GLY A 98 20.33 21.12 0.01
C GLY A 98 21.42 20.05 0.12
N TRP A 99 21.77 19.47 -1.02
CA TRP A 99 22.75 18.39 -1.09
C TRP A 99 24.17 18.86 -0.76
N ASN A 100 24.81 18.13 0.13
CA ASN A 100 26.22 18.28 0.53
C ASN A 100 26.96 17.00 0.14
N THR A 101 28.03 17.12 -0.63
CA THR A 101 28.95 16.02 -0.94
C THR A 101 30.16 16.12 -0.01
N ILE A 102 30.41 15.07 0.73
CA ILE A 102 31.50 14.94 1.69
C ILE A 102 32.41 13.84 1.17
N VAL A 103 33.53 14.25 0.55
CA VAL A 103 34.58 13.32 0.13
C VAL A 103 35.29 12.83 1.40
N LEU A 104 35.40 11.52 1.56
CA LEU A 104 36.06 10.93 2.72
C LEU A 104 37.59 11.21 2.69
N ASP A 105 38.13 11.68 3.80
CA ASP A 105 39.58 11.94 3.91
C ASP A 105 40.42 10.69 3.60
N THR A 106 39.87 9.53 3.92
CA THR A 106 40.39 8.22 3.54
C THR A 106 39.25 7.34 3.11
N PRO A 107 39.26 6.78 1.88
CA PRO A 107 38.24 5.82 1.45
C PRO A 107 38.13 4.65 2.43
N PHE A 108 36.89 4.25 2.72
CA PHE A 108 36.62 3.16 3.64
C PHE A 108 36.49 1.83 2.89
N GLU A 109 37.37 0.87 3.17
CA GLU A 109 37.37 -0.47 2.55
C GLU A 109 36.21 -1.31 3.11
N ILE A 110 35.40 -1.89 2.20
CA ILE A 110 34.28 -2.76 2.54
C ILE A 110 34.76 -4.21 2.63
N ASP A 111 34.66 -4.81 3.80
CA ASP A 111 35.05 -6.21 4.02
C ASP A 111 33.92 -7.23 3.86
N GLY A 112 32.69 -6.75 3.57
CA GLY A 112 31.49 -7.56 3.38
C GLY A 112 30.69 -7.78 4.64
N SER A 113 31.14 -7.36 5.81
CA SER A 113 30.35 -7.47 7.05
C SER A 113 29.32 -6.36 7.16
N ALA A 114 28.22 -6.60 7.92
CA ALA A 114 27.19 -5.61 8.17
C ALA A 114 27.75 -4.29 8.70
N LEU A 115 27.17 -3.18 8.22
CA LEU A 115 27.59 -1.82 8.57
C LEU A 115 26.38 -0.91 8.81
N TYR A 116 26.60 0.13 9.59
CA TYR A 116 25.80 1.34 9.58
C TYR A 116 26.60 2.44 8.86
N ILE A 117 25.98 3.10 7.90
CA ILE A 117 26.45 4.39 7.39
C ILE A 117 25.53 5.47 7.90
N GLY A 118 26.05 6.61 8.32
CA GLY A 118 25.16 7.62 8.89
C GLY A 118 25.83 8.98 9.05
N TYR A 119 25.00 9.90 9.48
CA TYR A 119 25.45 11.24 9.84
C TYR A 119 24.75 11.77 11.08
N GLU A 120 25.42 12.69 11.73
CA GLU A 120 24.86 13.51 12.81
C GLU A 120 25.01 14.98 12.48
N VAL A 121 24.06 15.76 12.92
CA VAL A 121 24.08 17.23 12.86
C VAL A 121 23.91 17.78 14.26
N THR A 122 24.68 18.81 14.60
CA THR A 122 24.59 19.52 15.89
C THR A 122 24.12 20.94 15.63
N GLY A 123 23.11 21.38 16.38
CA GLY A 123 22.51 22.71 16.21
C GLY A 123 21.08 22.62 15.66
N GLN A 124 20.58 23.73 15.09
CA GLN A 124 19.22 23.78 14.55
C GLN A 124 19.20 23.38 13.08
N TYR A 125 19.50 22.13 12.78
CA TYR A 125 19.37 21.59 11.44
C TYR A 125 18.05 20.86 11.28
N TYR A 126 17.55 20.84 10.03
CA TYR A 126 16.41 20.05 9.63
C TYR A 126 16.90 18.86 8.83
N LEU A 127 16.56 17.66 9.28
CA LEU A 127 16.75 16.43 8.51
C LEU A 127 15.64 16.34 7.47
N LEU A 128 16.00 16.23 6.22
CA LEU A 128 15.04 16.10 5.14
C LEU A 128 14.78 14.63 4.89
N TYR A 129 13.51 14.25 4.90
CA TYR A 129 13.06 12.90 4.67
C TYR A 129 12.38 12.78 3.31
N ARG A 130 12.60 11.69 2.66
CA ARG A 130 11.95 11.31 1.42
C ARG A 130 10.79 10.35 1.72
N ASN A 131 9.67 10.50 1.01
CA ASN A 131 8.64 9.47 0.95
C ASN A 131 9.16 8.34 0.06
N SER A 132 9.57 7.22 0.63
CA SER A 132 10.05 6.07 -0.12
C SER A 132 9.65 4.76 0.55
N PHE A 133 9.31 3.78 -0.28
CA PHE A 133 9.10 2.40 0.11
C PHE A 133 10.45 1.66 0.18
N VAL A 134 11.38 2.15 0.96
CA VAL A 134 12.62 1.42 1.16
C VAL A 134 12.50 0.66 2.46
N ASP A 135 12.38 -0.65 2.37
CA ASP A 135 12.55 -1.58 3.49
C ASP A 135 14.02 -1.58 3.92
N GLY A 136 14.50 -0.43 4.37
CA GLY A 136 15.80 -0.29 4.97
C GLY A 136 15.62 -0.17 6.47
N GLU A 137 16.53 -0.76 7.22
CA GLU A 137 16.56 -0.51 8.64
C GLU A 137 17.18 0.87 8.90
N GLU A 138 16.35 1.91 8.77
CA GLU A 138 16.76 3.25 9.14
C GLU A 138 16.67 3.44 10.64
N TRP A 139 17.68 4.12 11.17
CA TRP A 139 17.79 4.50 12.59
C TRP A 139 17.87 6.01 12.66
N ILE A 140 17.14 6.61 13.57
CA ILE A 140 17.17 8.04 13.82
C ILE A 140 17.64 8.33 15.23
N ARG A 141 18.29 9.48 15.38
CA ARG A 141 18.64 10.06 16.68
C ARG A 141 18.01 11.44 16.79
N GLN A 142 17.33 11.66 17.90
CA GLN A 142 16.77 12.95 18.27
C GLN A 142 17.25 13.30 19.67
N ASP A 143 18.10 14.32 19.75
CA ASP A 143 18.65 14.84 21.01
C ASP A 143 19.39 13.76 21.85
N GLU A 144 19.19 13.75 23.15
CA GLU A 144 19.85 12.84 24.09
C GLU A 144 19.22 11.43 24.16
N GLU A 145 18.16 11.20 23.42
CA GLU A 145 17.40 9.93 23.50
C GLU A 145 18.14 8.73 22.88
N GLY A 146 19.26 8.95 22.21
CA GLY A 146 20.02 7.90 21.53
C GLY A 146 19.40 7.47 20.20
N TRP A 147 19.96 6.42 19.61
CA TRP A 147 19.51 5.87 18.34
C TRP A 147 18.29 4.97 18.52
N LYS A 148 17.28 5.15 17.68
CA LYS A 148 16.06 4.34 17.63
C LYS A 148 15.77 3.88 16.22
N LYS A 149 15.36 2.63 16.06
CA LYS A 149 14.87 2.13 14.76
C LYS A 149 13.66 2.96 14.35
N TYR A 150 13.67 3.41 13.11
CA TYR A 150 12.61 4.21 12.53
C TYR A 150 11.72 3.34 11.65
N ASP A 151 10.45 3.32 11.95
CA ASP A 151 9.40 2.55 11.26
C ASP A 151 8.37 3.45 10.52
N GLY A 152 8.73 4.72 10.32
CA GLY A 152 7.88 5.68 9.61
C GLY A 152 7.89 5.49 8.09
N ILE A 153 6.99 6.22 7.42
CA ILE A 153 6.80 6.17 5.95
C ILE A 153 7.79 7.04 5.15
N TYR A 154 8.68 7.76 5.84
CA TYR A 154 9.69 8.61 5.23
C TYR A 154 11.07 8.04 5.52
N THR A 155 12.05 8.37 4.66
CA THR A 155 13.46 8.03 4.88
C THR A 155 14.33 9.28 4.78
N ALA A 156 15.44 9.31 5.48
CA ALA A 156 16.40 10.41 5.32
C ALA A 156 16.97 10.43 3.90
N SER A 157 17.19 11.63 3.37
CA SER A 157 17.81 11.80 2.05
C SER A 157 19.32 11.82 2.19
N PHE A 158 19.94 10.64 2.23
CA PHE A 158 21.40 10.49 2.19
C PHE A 158 21.82 9.19 1.54
N TYR A 159 23.01 9.15 0.99
CA TYR A 159 23.62 7.97 0.39
C TYR A 159 25.15 8.08 0.41
N ALA A 160 25.82 6.94 0.26
CA ALA A 160 27.25 6.86 0.05
C ALA A 160 27.57 6.48 -1.40
N THR A 161 28.68 7.00 -1.95
CA THR A 161 29.27 6.54 -3.21
C THR A 161 30.24 5.40 -2.93
N VAL A 162 30.05 4.29 -3.63
CA VAL A 162 30.92 3.12 -3.60
C VAL A 162 31.63 2.98 -4.93
N GLU A 163 32.93 2.76 -4.90
CA GLU A 163 33.78 2.53 -6.07
C GLU A 163 34.50 1.20 -5.95
N GLY A 164 34.74 0.52 -7.06
CA GLY A 164 35.50 -0.72 -7.12
C GLY A 164 35.28 -1.49 -8.40
N ASP A 165 36.10 -2.54 -8.60
CA ASP A 165 36.01 -3.37 -9.80
C ASP A 165 34.92 -4.45 -9.71
N ASN A 166 34.41 -4.72 -8.50
CA ASN A 166 33.46 -5.79 -8.19
C ASN A 166 32.06 -5.25 -7.85
N LEU A 167 31.66 -4.13 -8.44
CA LEU A 167 30.34 -3.59 -8.21
C LEU A 167 29.23 -4.52 -8.75
N PRO A 168 28.09 -4.68 -8.04
CA PRO A 168 26.98 -5.51 -8.48
C PRO A 168 26.45 -5.06 -9.84
N LYS A 169 26.36 -5.99 -10.80
CA LYS A 169 25.85 -5.72 -12.15
C LYS A 169 24.37 -6.10 -12.27
N ASN A 170 24.01 -7.29 -11.81
CA ASN A 170 22.65 -7.81 -11.80
C ASN A 170 22.15 -7.84 -10.36
N ASN A 171 21.39 -6.85 -9.95
CA ASN A 171 20.80 -6.78 -8.62
C ASN A 171 19.46 -6.05 -8.72
N ILE A 172 18.41 -6.66 -8.21
CA ILE A 172 17.11 -6.01 -8.10
C ILE A 172 16.55 -6.19 -6.70
N ARG A 173 15.73 -5.25 -6.26
CA ARG A 173 14.86 -5.44 -5.12
C ARG A 173 13.43 -5.54 -5.61
N ILE A 174 12.72 -6.58 -5.18
CA ILE A 174 11.30 -6.70 -5.47
C ILE A 174 10.49 -5.80 -4.54
N GLY A 175 9.53 -5.08 -5.11
CA GLY A 175 8.59 -4.26 -4.35
C GLY A 175 7.31 -5.02 -3.99
N ASN A 176 6.28 -4.25 -3.67
CA ASN A 176 4.97 -4.82 -3.38
C ASN A 176 4.37 -5.50 -4.61
N ILE A 177 3.75 -6.66 -4.38
CA ILE A 177 2.98 -7.38 -5.38
C ILE A 177 1.48 -7.16 -5.19
N LYS A 178 0.75 -7.22 -6.30
CA LYS A 178 -0.72 -7.19 -6.36
C LYS A 178 -1.20 -8.46 -7.01
N MET A 179 -2.18 -9.09 -6.39
CA MET A 179 -2.86 -10.29 -6.88
C MET A 179 -4.29 -10.32 -6.35
N PRO A 180 -5.23 -11.05 -6.96
CA PRO A 180 -6.56 -11.26 -6.41
C PRO A 180 -6.52 -11.93 -5.03
N ALA A 181 -7.46 -11.58 -4.16
CA ALA A 181 -7.62 -12.24 -2.86
C ALA A 181 -8.30 -13.62 -2.99
N TYR A 182 -8.96 -13.87 -4.12
CA TYR A 182 -9.65 -15.11 -4.43
C TYR A 182 -9.23 -15.64 -5.80
N ALA A 183 -9.10 -16.94 -5.92
CA ALA A 183 -8.79 -17.64 -7.18
C ALA A 183 -9.71 -18.84 -7.37
N VAL A 184 -9.90 -19.26 -8.63
CA VAL A 184 -10.61 -20.49 -8.96
C VAL A 184 -9.59 -21.63 -9.09
N THR A 185 -9.97 -22.81 -8.58
CA THR A 185 -9.15 -24.01 -8.66
C THR A 185 -8.72 -24.29 -10.11
N GLY A 186 -7.41 -24.44 -10.33
CA GLY A 186 -6.79 -24.69 -11.63
C GLY A 186 -6.66 -23.49 -12.58
N GLU A 187 -7.27 -22.34 -12.24
CA GLU A 187 -7.18 -21.14 -13.07
C GLU A 187 -5.89 -20.35 -12.75
N PRO A 188 -5.29 -19.70 -13.79
CA PRO A 188 -4.10 -18.87 -13.59
C PRO A 188 -4.38 -17.68 -12.68
N LEU A 189 -3.42 -17.35 -11.81
CA LEU A 189 -3.48 -16.19 -10.95
C LEU A 189 -2.70 -15.02 -11.56
N ASP A 190 -3.38 -13.92 -11.84
CA ASP A 190 -2.72 -12.70 -12.33
C ASP A 190 -1.93 -12.02 -11.22
N ILE A 191 -0.64 -11.86 -11.46
CA ILE A 191 0.31 -11.22 -10.54
C ILE A 191 0.92 -10.00 -11.21
N SER A 192 1.00 -8.89 -10.50
CA SER A 192 1.70 -7.70 -10.93
C SER A 192 2.47 -7.09 -9.77
N GLY A 193 3.48 -6.28 -10.06
CA GLY A 193 4.28 -5.66 -9.03
C GLY A 193 5.28 -4.67 -9.58
N SER A 194 6.18 -4.24 -8.71
CA SER A 194 7.28 -3.33 -9.04
C SER A 194 8.60 -3.88 -8.54
N PHE A 195 9.67 -3.38 -9.12
CA PHE A 195 11.05 -3.65 -8.68
C PHE A 195 11.91 -2.39 -8.83
N ILE A 196 13.04 -2.39 -8.16
CA ILE A 196 14.07 -1.36 -8.31
C ILE A 196 15.34 -2.05 -8.81
N ASN A 197 15.96 -1.48 -9.85
CA ASN A 197 17.25 -1.94 -10.31
C ASN A 197 18.37 -1.37 -9.41
N LEU A 198 19.02 -2.23 -8.67
CA LEU A 198 20.15 -1.93 -7.79
C LEU A 198 21.49 -2.35 -8.41
N GLY A 199 21.47 -2.98 -9.59
CA GLY A 199 22.66 -3.34 -10.36
C GLY A 199 23.03 -2.30 -11.42
N LEU A 200 24.28 -2.30 -11.88
CA LEU A 200 24.76 -1.39 -12.91
C LEU A 200 24.18 -1.67 -14.29
N ASP A 201 23.87 -2.92 -14.58
CA ASP A 201 23.32 -3.31 -15.88
C ASP A 201 21.83 -2.94 -15.97
N ASP A 202 21.40 -2.51 -17.15
CA ASP A 202 19.97 -2.27 -17.40
C ASP A 202 19.17 -3.57 -17.34
N VAL A 203 18.08 -3.58 -16.59
CA VAL A 203 17.17 -4.73 -16.49
C VAL A 203 16.19 -4.70 -17.66
N ASN A 204 16.11 -5.81 -18.42
CA ASN A 204 15.18 -6.00 -19.54
C ASN A 204 14.30 -7.24 -19.36
N GLN A 205 14.72 -8.18 -18.52
CA GLN A 205 14.05 -9.47 -18.33
C GLN A 205 14.23 -9.94 -16.88
N LEU A 206 13.18 -10.49 -16.31
CA LEU A 206 13.18 -11.10 -14.98
C LEU A 206 12.64 -12.54 -15.08
N THR A 207 13.27 -13.47 -14.36
CA THR A 207 12.74 -14.81 -14.14
C THR A 207 12.14 -14.85 -12.74
N PHE A 208 10.87 -15.23 -12.63
CA PHE A 208 10.15 -15.35 -11.36
C PHE A 208 9.89 -16.80 -11.02
N THR A 209 10.19 -17.19 -9.79
CA THR A 209 9.73 -18.42 -9.16
C THR A 209 8.51 -18.09 -8.29
N CYS A 210 7.38 -18.72 -8.54
CA CYS A 210 6.21 -18.63 -7.68
C CYS A 210 6.34 -19.61 -6.52
N LEU A 211 6.15 -19.13 -5.29
CA LEU A 211 6.13 -19.92 -4.07
C LEU A 211 4.70 -20.02 -3.54
N ILE A 212 4.15 -21.22 -3.45
CA ILE A 212 2.85 -21.50 -2.84
C ILE A 212 3.10 -22.29 -1.55
N ASP A 213 2.61 -21.75 -0.45
CA ASP A 213 2.86 -22.29 0.91
C ASP A 213 4.36 -22.51 1.18
N GLY A 214 5.20 -21.61 0.64
CA GLY A 214 6.66 -21.64 0.75
C GLY A 214 7.36 -22.67 -0.16
N GLN A 215 6.62 -23.38 -1.04
CA GLN A 215 7.18 -24.35 -1.96
C GLN A 215 7.15 -23.83 -3.41
N PRO A 216 8.23 -24.05 -4.19
CA PRO A 216 8.24 -23.68 -5.61
C PRO A 216 7.10 -24.37 -6.38
N ALA A 217 6.27 -23.59 -7.05
CA ALA A 217 5.16 -24.07 -7.88
C ALA A 217 5.48 -24.01 -9.39
N GLY A 218 6.45 -23.19 -9.79
CA GLY A 218 6.88 -23.06 -11.17
C GLY A 218 7.65 -21.77 -11.41
N GLU A 219 8.19 -21.63 -12.63
CA GLU A 219 8.93 -20.45 -13.05
C GLU A 219 8.31 -19.81 -14.29
N THR A 220 8.48 -18.51 -14.42
CA THR A 220 8.09 -17.76 -15.61
C THR A 220 9.11 -16.68 -15.93
N VAL A 221 9.38 -16.48 -17.21
CA VAL A 221 10.26 -15.41 -17.71
C VAL A 221 9.41 -14.27 -18.22
N VAL A 222 9.69 -13.07 -17.78
CA VAL A 222 8.92 -11.86 -18.09
C VAL A 222 9.84 -10.79 -18.63
N ASP A 223 9.57 -10.35 -19.87
CA ASP A 223 10.22 -9.16 -20.40
C ASP A 223 9.64 -7.92 -19.73
N VAL A 224 10.51 -7.02 -19.28
CA VAL A 224 10.16 -5.77 -18.65
C VAL A 224 10.68 -4.59 -19.46
N ASN A 225 10.10 -3.41 -19.25
CA ASN A 225 10.65 -2.21 -19.83
C ASN A 225 12.06 -1.98 -19.31
N LYS A 226 12.95 -1.60 -20.21
CA LYS A 226 14.35 -1.29 -19.87
C LYS A 226 14.42 -0.36 -18.66
N THR A 227 15.01 -0.84 -17.58
CA THR A 227 15.11 -0.14 -16.31
C THR A 227 16.59 0.03 -15.96
N ALA A 228 17.05 1.27 -16.01
CA ALA A 228 18.43 1.62 -15.70
C ALA A 228 18.69 1.55 -14.18
N TYR A 229 19.94 1.54 -13.81
CA TYR A 229 20.40 1.63 -12.42
C TYR A 229 19.67 2.73 -11.63
N THR A 230 19.25 2.43 -10.41
CA THR A 230 18.38 3.22 -9.53
C THR A 230 16.96 3.49 -10.06
N GLY A 231 16.61 2.96 -11.23
CA GLY A 231 15.29 3.07 -11.81
C GLY A 231 14.31 2.07 -11.20
N SER A 232 13.02 2.44 -11.22
CA SER A 232 11.92 1.54 -10.85
C SER A 232 11.25 1.01 -12.10
N GLY A 233 11.03 -0.31 -12.13
CA GLY A 233 10.27 -1.00 -13.18
C GLY A 233 9.00 -1.63 -12.62
N THR A 234 8.14 -2.08 -13.53
CA THR A 234 6.94 -2.85 -13.21
C THR A 234 6.90 -4.13 -14.01
N PHE A 235 6.24 -5.13 -13.48
CA PHE A 235 6.01 -6.40 -14.15
C PHE A 235 4.55 -6.85 -14.03
N LYS A 236 4.11 -7.68 -14.95
CA LYS A 236 2.81 -8.35 -14.92
C LYS A 236 2.93 -9.68 -15.64
N PHE A 237 2.39 -10.74 -15.05
CA PHE A 237 2.27 -12.04 -15.68
C PHE A 237 1.05 -12.80 -15.14
N SER A 238 0.57 -13.79 -15.91
CA SER A 238 -0.37 -14.77 -15.39
C SER A 238 0.44 -15.85 -14.68
N GLY A 239 0.17 -15.98 -13.40
CA GLY A 239 0.87 -16.92 -12.53
C GLY A 239 0.33 -18.34 -12.68
N PHE A 240 0.48 -19.11 -11.65
CA PHE A 240 0.22 -20.54 -11.65
C PHE A 240 -1.15 -20.83 -11.04
N GLY A 241 -1.89 -21.77 -11.64
CA GLY A 241 -3.11 -22.31 -11.06
C GLY A 241 -2.82 -23.12 -9.80
N MET A 242 -3.78 -23.11 -8.88
CA MET A 242 -3.72 -23.90 -7.64
C MET A 242 -4.77 -25.02 -7.72
N ASP A 243 -4.32 -26.27 -7.66
CA ASP A 243 -5.18 -27.45 -7.93
C ASP A 243 -6.08 -27.83 -6.76
N THR A 244 -5.92 -27.21 -5.58
CA THR A 244 -6.70 -27.52 -4.39
C THR A 244 -7.29 -26.27 -3.76
N SER A 245 -8.58 -26.33 -3.43
CA SER A 245 -9.28 -25.27 -2.70
C SER A 245 -8.75 -25.09 -1.27
N GLY A 246 -9.02 -23.90 -0.72
CA GLY A 246 -8.60 -23.49 0.63
C GLY A 246 -7.68 -22.26 0.62
N ASP A 247 -7.29 -21.83 1.82
CA ASP A 247 -6.38 -20.69 1.96
C ASP A 247 -4.95 -21.09 1.59
N LYS A 248 -4.31 -20.26 0.79
CA LYS A 248 -2.93 -20.42 0.34
C LYS A 248 -2.12 -19.17 0.65
N SER A 249 -0.84 -19.37 0.90
CA SER A 249 0.14 -18.29 1.03
C SER A 249 0.95 -18.21 -0.26
N VAL A 250 0.97 -17.07 -0.92
CA VAL A 250 1.67 -16.87 -2.20
C VAL A 250 2.71 -15.77 -2.06
N SER A 251 3.92 -16.04 -2.48
CA SER A 251 4.97 -15.05 -2.71
C SER A 251 5.68 -15.34 -4.03
N ILE A 252 6.39 -14.36 -4.55
CA ILE A 252 7.21 -14.52 -5.74
C ILE A 252 8.66 -14.15 -5.41
N MET A 253 9.56 -14.89 -5.99
CA MET A 253 11.00 -14.67 -5.87
C MET A 253 11.55 -14.43 -7.27
N VAL A 254 12.38 -13.41 -7.44
CA VAL A 254 13.18 -13.26 -8.66
C VAL A 254 14.35 -14.22 -8.58
N SER A 255 14.39 -15.17 -9.49
CA SER A 255 15.45 -16.19 -9.57
C SER A 255 16.54 -15.85 -10.57
N ALA A 256 16.28 -14.95 -11.52
CA ALA A 256 17.31 -14.44 -12.42
C ALA A 256 16.97 -13.04 -12.96
N VAL A 257 18.00 -12.24 -13.21
CA VAL A 257 17.96 -10.93 -13.85
C VAL A 257 18.72 -11.01 -15.17
N ASN A 258 18.06 -10.72 -16.30
CA ASN A 258 18.63 -10.85 -17.64
C ASN A 258 19.25 -12.25 -17.90
N GLY A 259 18.69 -13.30 -17.29
CA GLY A 259 19.18 -14.67 -17.39
C GLY A 259 20.47 -14.96 -16.59
N GLN A 260 20.86 -14.08 -15.69
CA GLN A 260 21.99 -14.25 -14.76
C GLN A 260 21.49 -14.27 -13.32
N ASP A 261 22.24 -14.88 -12.42
CA ASP A 261 21.95 -14.86 -10.99
C ASP A 261 21.97 -13.42 -10.47
N ASP A 262 21.07 -13.13 -9.55
CA ASP A 262 21.12 -11.89 -8.79
C ASP A 262 22.22 -11.97 -7.72
N CYS A 263 22.98 -10.91 -7.55
CA CYS A 263 24.11 -10.92 -6.61
C CYS A 263 23.71 -10.70 -5.15
N ASP A 264 22.50 -10.20 -4.87
CA ASP A 264 21.93 -10.14 -3.52
C ASP A 264 20.53 -10.78 -3.47
N PRO A 265 20.43 -12.11 -3.30
CA PRO A 265 19.13 -12.79 -3.27
C PRO A 265 18.30 -12.50 -2.01
N SER A 266 18.81 -11.72 -1.07
CA SER A 266 18.12 -11.46 0.21
C SER A 266 16.90 -10.54 0.07
N ASP A 267 16.85 -9.71 -0.97
CA ASP A 267 15.75 -8.77 -1.24
C ASP A 267 14.91 -9.13 -2.49
N ASN A 268 15.13 -10.35 -3.03
CA ASN A 268 14.46 -10.87 -4.21
C ASN A 268 13.09 -11.50 -3.97
N THR A 269 12.66 -11.65 -2.72
CA THR A 269 11.39 -12.30 -2.39
C THR A 269 10.37 -11.28 -1.92
N SER A 270 9.18 -11.28 -2.54
CA SER A 270 8.09 -10.40 -2.15
C SER A 270 7.51 -10.76 -0.77
N ALA A 271 6.84 -9.82 -0.14
CA ALA A 271 5.98 -10.13 1.00
C ALA A 271 4.93 -11.18 0.60
N THR A 272 4.64 -12.09 1.53
CA THR A 272 3.64 -13.15 1.35
C THR A 272 2.24 -12.54 1.32
N ARG A 273 1.42 -13.01 0.37
CA ARG A 273 -0.01 -12.66 0.25
C ARG A 273 -0.86 -13.88 0.46
N LYS A 274 -2.03 -13.70 1.10
CA LYS A 274 -3.02 -14.75 1.24
C LYS A 274 -3.97 -14.73 0.03
N VAL A 275 -4.31 -15.91 -0.47
CA VAL A 275 -5.29 -16.14 -1.53
C VAL A 275 -6.21 -17.27 -1.10
N THR A 276 -7.51 -17.06 -1.16
CA THR A 276 -8.50 -18.11 -0.93
C THR A 276 -8.89 -18.74 -2.27
N VAL A 277 -8.54 -20.00 -2.45
CA VAL A 277 -8.86 -20.79 -3.65
C VAL A 277 -10.21 -21.48 -3.47
N VAL A 278 -11.11 -21.29 -4.40
CA VAL A 278 -12.48 -21.81 -4.37
C VAL A 278 -12.81 -22.52 -5.68
N ASP A 279 -13.87 -23.36 -5.67
CA ASP A 279 -14.24 -24.12 -6.85
C ASP A 279 -14.77 -23.22 -7.97
N ASN A 280 -15.55 -22.20 -7.62
CA ASN A 280 -16.07 -21.22 -8.57
C ASN A 280 -16.62 -19.98 -7.82
N PHE A 281 -16.69 -18.85 -8.52
CA PHE A 281 -17.37 -17.64 -8.06
C PHE A 281 -17.83 -16.78 -9.24
N VAL A 282 -18.69 -15.79 -8.97
CA VAL A 282 -19.10 -14.76 -9.93
C VAL A 282 -18.80 -13.38 -9.38
N LYS A 283 -18.78 -12.39 -10.28
CA LYS A 283 -18.66 -10.98 -9.86
C LYS A 283 -19.83 -10.63 -8.93
N ARG A 284 -19.53 -10.01 -7.82
CA ARG A 284 -20.50 -9.51 -6.85
C ARG A 284 -21.12 -8.20 -7.33
N ASN A 285 -22.44 -8.03 -7.14
CA ASN A 285 -23.05 -6.72 -7.03
C ASN A 285 -22.98 -6.27 -5.57
N ILE A 286 -22.56 -5.05 -5.33
CA ILE A 286 -22.33 -4.53 -3.99
C ILE A 286 -23.63 -4.05 -3.38
N LEU A 287 -24.04 -4.59 -2.24
CA LEU A 287 -25.11 -4.07 -1.44
C LEU A 287 -24.63 -2.81 -0.68
N PHE A 288 -25.20 -1.67 -1.02
CA PHE A 288 -24.88 -0.38 -0.41
C PHE A 288 -26.07 0.11 0.39
N GLU A 289 -25.98 0.02 1.72
CA GLU A 289 -27.05 0.42 2.64
C GLU A 289 -26.78 1.82 3.18
N VAL A 290 -27.76 2.71 3.05
CA VAL A 290 -27.71 4.12 3.47
C VAL A 290 -28.68 4.33 4.62
N PHE A 291 -28.19 4.80 5.77
CA PHE A 291 -29.01 5.16 6.92
C PHE A 291 -29.26 6.66 6.93
N SER A 292 -30.52 7.04 6.89
CA SER A 292 -30.99 8.42 6.76
C SER A 292 -32.24 8.67 7.60
N THR A 293 -32.61 9.93 7.76
CA THR A 293 -33.91 10.35 8.36
C THR A 293 -34.26 11.75 7.92
N GLU A 294 -35.56 12.07 7.80
CA GLU A 294 -36.01 13.43 7.50
C GLU A 294 -35.55 14.49 8.53
N LYS A 295 -35.19 14.05 9.74
CA LYS A 295 -34.72 14.93 10.83
C LYS A 295 -33.19 15.18 10.82
N CYS A 296 -32.50 14.60 9.91
CA CYS A 296 -31.04 14.74 9.76
C CYS A 296 -30.68 15.92 8.85
N THR A 297 -30.07 16.96 9.41
CA THR A 297 -29.71 18.19 8.66
C THR A 297 -28.57 18.01 7.68
N SER A 298 -27.65 17.05 7.91
CA SER A 298 -26.51 16.75 7.03
C SER A 298 -26.80 15.69 5.97
N CYS A 299 -27.90 14.95 6.11
CA CYS A 299 -28.26 13.89 5.17
C CYS A 299 -28.42 14.37 3.72
N PRO A 300 -29.05 15.51 3.40
CA PRO A 300 -29.18 15.97 2.01
C PRO A 300 -27.82 16.15 1.30
N SER A 301 -26.84 16.76 1.97
CA SER A 301 -25.51 16.95 1.41
C SER A 301 -24.77 15.62 1.22
N GLN A 302 -24.92 14.67 2.13
CA GLN A 302 -24.31 13.35 2.02
C GLN A 302 -24.95 12.52 0.89
N HIS A 303 -26.25 12.59 0.71
CA HIS A 303 -26.93 11.98 -0.45
C HIS A 303 -26.40 12.53 -1.79
N GLN A 304 -26.06 13.82 -1.88
CA GLN A 304 -25.41 14.39 -3.06
C GLN A 304 -24.02 13.80 -3.30
N VAL A 305 -23.22 13.62 -2.24
CA VAL A 305 -21.89 12.95 -2.32
C VAL A 305 -22.07 11.53 -2.84
N ILE A 306 -23.00 10.75 -2.28
CA ILE A 306 -23.29 9.38 -2.72
C ILE A 306 -23.69 9.36 -4.21
N ALA A 307 -24.69 10.15 -4.58
CA ALA A 307 -25.20 10.19 -5.94
C ALA A 307 -24.15 10.60 -6.97
N SER A 308 -23.29 11.57 -6.65
CA SER A 308 -22.20 12.00 -7.54
C SER A 308 -21.08 10.97 -7.64
N THR A 309 -20.81 10.25 -6.55
CA THR A 309 -19.75 9.23 -6.51
C THR A 309 -20.12 8.00 -7.34
N PHE A 310 -21.35 7.53 -7.25
CA PHE A 310 -21.77 6.25 -7.83
C PHE A 310 -22.63 6.37 -9.10
N LYS A 311 -22.79 7.57 -9.67
CA LYS A 311 -23.67 7.85 -10.81
C LYS A 311 -23.46 6.95 -12.04
N ASP A 312 -22.25 6.51 -12.28
CA ASP A 312 -21.86 5.72 -13.45
C ASP A 312 -21.62 4.23 -13.12
N MET A 313 -21.88 3.80 -11.87
CA MET A 313 -21.70 2.43 -11.41
C MET A 313 -22.99 1.65 -11.54
N THR A 314 -22.92 0.49 -12.17
CA THR A 314 -24.08 -0.38 -12.45
C THR A 314 -24.16 -1.62 -11.55
N ASP A 315 -23.12 -1.84 -10.75
CA ASP A 315 -22.97 -2.99 -9.87
C ASP A 315 -23.17 -2.63 -8.38
N ILE A 316 -23.78 -1.46 -8.11
CA ILE A 316 -24.21 -1.05 -6.77
C ILE A 316 -25.74 -1.22 -6.66
N ILE A 317 -26.14 -1.86 -5.58
CA ILE A 317 -27.54 -2.01 -5.17
C ILE A 317 -27.75 -1.13 -3.94
N GLU A 318 -28.30 0.07 -4.15
CA GLU A 318 -28.54 1.01 -3.05
C GLU A 318 -29.87 0.67 -2.36
N VAL A 319 -29.84 0.66 -0.99
CA VAL A 319 -31.01 0.48 -0.12
C VAL A 319 -30.99 1.55 0.96
N GLY A 320 -32.04 2.37 1.00
CA GLY A 320 -32.19 3.45 1.98
C GLY A 320 -32.98 2.99 3.21
N HIS A 321 -32.35 2.98 4.37
CA HIS A 321 -32.98 2.75 5.67
C HIS A 321 -33.28 4.07 6.34
N HIS A 322 -34.57 4.37 6.57
CA HIS A 322 -34.95 5.47 7.41
C HIS A 322 -34.87 5.07 8.89
N ALA A 323 -33.64 5.19 9.41
CA ALA A 323 -33.27 4.83 10.76
C ALA A 323 -32.08 5.68 11.20
N GLY A 324 -31.92 5.89 12.48
CA GLY A 324 -30.90 6.73 13.08
C GLY A 324 -31.32 7.21 14.46
N TYR A 325 -30.88 8.40 14.86
CA TYR A 325 -31.28 8.97 16.17
C TYR A 325 -32.77 9.26 16.28
N TYR A 326 -33.45 9.48 15.13
CA TYR A 326 -34.84 9.86 15.09
C TYR A 326 -35.59 9.03 14.05
N GLU A 327 -36.79 8.59 14.44
CA GLU A 327 -37.75 7.99 13.52
C GLU A 327 -38.50 9.08 12.72
N ASP A 328 -38.87 8.74 11.50
CA ASP A 328 -39.73 9.55 10.64
C ASP A 328 -40.82 8.69 10.00
N LYS A 329 -41.61 9.28 9.08
CA LYS A 329 -42.75 8.61 8.42
C LYS A 329 -42.32 7.45 7.49
N PHE A 330 -41.07 7.33 7.17
CA PHE A 330 -40.51 6.28 6.32
C PHE A 330 -39.86 5.15 7.11
N THR A 331 -39.71 5.32 8.42
CA THR A 331 -39.11 4.31 9.31
C THR A 331 -39.98 3.05 9.38
N ILE A 332 -39.43 1.90 9.06
CA ILE A 332 -40.07 0.60 9.26
C ILE A 332 -39.40 -0.16 10.41
N PRO A 333 -40.13 -1.10 11.09
CA PRO A 333 -39.56 -1.85 12.21
C PRO A 333 -38.25 -2.56 11.85
N ASP A 334 -38.18 -3.19 10.69
CA ASP A 334 -37.02 -3.96 10.22
C ASP A 334 -35.76 -3.07 10.13
N SER A 335 -35.88 -1.79 9.80
CA SER A 335 -34.74 -0.87 9.74
C SER A 335 -34.13 -0.57 11.11
N LYS A 336 -34.87 -0.79 12.20
CA LYS A 336 -34.38 -0.60 13.57
C LYS A 336 -33.60 -1.80 14.08
N GLU A 337 -33.83 -2.98 13.52
CA GLU A 337 -33.15 -4.20 13.92
C GLU A 337 -31.66 -4.19 13.55
N TYR A 338 -31.19 -3.21 12.78
CA TYR A 338 -29.79 -3.04 12.42
C TYR A 338 -28.90 -2.45 13.53
N GLU A 339 -29.47 -2.14 14.71
CA GLU A 339 -28.69 -1.63 15.86
C GLU A 339 -27.47 -2.51 16.22
N TRP A 340 -27.59 -3.82 16.00
CA TRP A 340 -26.51 -4.76 16.31
C TRP A 340 -25.27 -4.67 15.40
N PHE A 341 -25.38 -4.01 14.24
CA PHE A 341 -24.21 -3.70 13.39
C PHE A 341 -23.32 -2.61 13.98
N TYR A 342 -23.88 -1.83 14.91
CA TYR A 342 -23.16 -0.76 15.56
C TYR A 342 -22.69 -1.26 16.93
N GLY A 343 -21.37 -1.28 17.17
CA GLY A 343 -20.79 -1.81 18.38
C GLY A 343 -21.34 -1.23 19.70
N ASN A 344 -22.07 -0.10 19.65
CA ASN A 344 -22.67 0.57 20.80
C ASN A 344 -24.21 0.49 20.86
N GLY A 345 -24.85 -0.29 20.00
CA GLY A 345 -26.30 -0.46 19.95
C GLY A 345 -27.08 0.80 19.56
N ARG A 346 -26.46 1.73 18.82
CA ARG A 346 -27.10 2.97 18.34
C ARG A 346 -27.01 3.07 16.83
N LEU A 347 -28.10 3.47 16.20
CA LEU A 347 -28.13 3.82 14.80
C LEU A 347 -27.72 5.29 14.61
N TYR A 348 -26.97 5.57 13.58
CA TYR A 348 -26.55 6.91 13.18
C TYR A 348 -27.13 7.29 11.82
N ALA A 349 -27.35 8.60 11.59
CA ALA A 349 -27.67 9.17 10.30
C ALA A 349 -26.93 10.51 10.16
N PRO A 350 -26.22 10.75 9.01
CA PRO A 350 -26.02 9.82 7.91
C PRO A 350 -25.02 8.70 8.28
N ALA A 351 -25.26 7.50 7.77
CA ALA A 351 -24.30 6.40 7.83
C ALA A 351 -24.45 5.50 6.60
N VAL A 352 -23.40 4.78 6.23
CA VAL A 352 -23.41 3.86 5.08
C VAL A 352 -22.70 2.56 5.40
N MET A 353 -23.11 1.47 4.76
CA MET A 353 -22.46 0.16 4.82
C MET A 353 -22.34 -0.43 3.44
N PHE A 354 -21.27 -1.22 3.23
CA PHE A 354 -21.06 -2.03 2.04
C PHE A 354 -21.10 -3.51 2.43
N ASP A 355 -21.98 -4.29 1.83
CA ASP A 355 -22.13 -5.75 2.05
C ASP A 355 -22.22 -6.17 3.53
N ARG A 356 -22.60 -5.26 4.42
CA ARG A 356 -22.66 -5.48 5.89
C ARG A 356 -21.36 -5.98 6.48
N THR A 357 -20.23 -5.57 5.90
CA THR A 357 -18.90 -5.94 6.36
C THR A 357 -18.21 -4.79 7.06
N SER A 358 -17.33 -5.12 8.00
CA SER A 358 -16.35 -4.18 8.55
C SER A 358 -15.18 -4.08 7.58
N PHE A 359 -14.74 -2.86 7.29
CA PHE A 359 -13.54 -2.65 6.49
C PHE A 359 -12.32 -2.78 7.39
N GLY A 360 -11.38 -3.63 6.96
CA GLY A 360 -10.19 -3.94 7.74
C GLY A 360 -9.09 -2.88 7.64
N GLU A 361 -7.87 -3.30 7.88
CA GLU A 361 -6.65 -2.51 8.03
C GLU A 361 -6.23 -1.66 6.80
N ASN A 362 -6.92 -1.81 5.67
CA ASN A 362 -6.57 -1.13 4.41
C ASN A 362 -7.23 0.24 4.21
N LEU A 363 -8.11 0.66 5.11
CA LEU A 363 -8.68 2.00 5.09
C LEU A 363 -7.84 2.96 5.94
N PRO A 364 -7.85 4.27 5.62
CA PRO A 364 -7.10 5.28 6.39
C PRO A 364 -7.37 5.20 7.89
N ASP A 365 -6.36 5.49 8.71
CA ASP A 365 -6.31 5.36 10.18
C ASP A 365 -7.49 5.92 10.99
N PHE A 366 -8.31 6.79 10.41
CA PHE A 366 -9.52 7.31 11.06
C PHE A 366 -10.75 6.40 10.94
N PHE A 367 -10.63 5.24 10.25
CA PHE A 367 -11.62 4.19 10.24
C PHE A 367 -11.18 3.05 11.12
N THR A 368 -11.79 2.93 12.27
CA THR A 368 -11.50 1.90 13.28
C THR A 368 -11.99 0.50 12.91
N GLY A 369 -12.26 0.22 11.64
CA GLY A 369 -12.71 -1.09 11.16
C GLY A 369 -14.11 -1.49 11.62
N GLU A 370 -14.82 -0.62 12.33
CA GLU A 370 -16.19 -0.85 12.75
C GLU A 370 -17.17 -0.25 11.75
N SER A 371 -18.01 -1.08 11.20
CA SER A 371 -19.14 -0.69 10.37
C SER A 371 -20.24 -0.11 11.27
N PRO A 372 -21.01 0.86 10.80
CA PRO A 372 -21.02 1.54 9.53
C PRO A 372 -20.17 2.83 9.49
N LEU A 373 -19.93 3.33 8.29
CA LEU A 373 -19.23 4.60 8.09
C LEU A 373 -20.16 5.77 8.39
N THR A 374 -19.86 6.56 9.41
CA THR A 374 -20.66 7.71 9.84
C THR A 374 -20.13 9.07 9.36
N SER A 375 -18.89 9.07 8.83
CA SER A 375 -18.26 10.23 8.21
C SER A 375 -17.57 9.78 6.93
N PHE A 376 -17.99 10.30 5.79
CA PHE A 376 -17.47 9.85 4.50
C PHE A 376 -17.45 10.97 3.46
N ASN A 377 -16.58 10.79 2.47
CA ASN A 377 -16.46 11.59 1.27
C ASN A 377 -16.30 10.67 0.05
N SER A 378 -16.25 11.23 -1.16
CA SER A 378 -16.15 10.43 -2.38
C SER A 378 -14.92 9.53 -2.41
N THR A 379 -13.76 9.99 -1.94
CA THR A 379 -12.53 9.19 -1.93
C THR A 379 -12.70 7.94 -1.08
N LEU A 380 -13.30 8.09 0.08
CA LEU A 380 -13.51 7.02 1.02
C LEU A 380 -14.57 6.01 0.55
N LEU A 381 -15.68 6.53 -0.01
CA LEU A 381 -16.70 5.68 -0.62
C LEU A 381 -16.11 4.81 -1.75
N ILE A 382 -15.25 5.39 -2.61
CA ILE A 382 -14.55 4.64 -3.67
C ILE A 382 -13.57 3.63 -3.08
N SER A 383 -12.84 3.96 -2.02
CA SER A 383 -11.94 3.01 -1.37
C SER A 383 -12.69 1.81 -0.80
N ALA A 384 -13.79 2.06 -0.07
CA ALA A 384 -14.64 1.02 0.51
C ALA A 384 -15.31 0.16 -0.58
N TYR A 385 -15.81 0.78 -1.65
CA TYR A 385 -16.34 0.07 -2.80
C TYR A 385 -15.31 -0.86 -3.46
N ASN A 386 -14.09 -0.36 -3.71
CA ASN A 386 -13.02 -1.17 -4.30
C ASN A 386 -12.62 -2.33 -3.39
N GLU A 387 -12.62 -2.15 -2.08
CA GLU A 387 -12.36 -3.23 -1.14
C GLU A 387 -13.47 -4.28 -1.14
N ALA A 388 -14.74 -3.84 -1.16
CA ALA A 388 -15.87 -4.75 -1.26
C ALA A 388 -15.85 -5.59 -2.55
N LEU A 389 -15.42 -5.01 -3.67
CA LEU A 389 -15.26 -5.74 -4.95
C LEU A 389 -14.21 -6.84 -4.92
N ASN A 390 -13.26 -6.80 -3.98
CA ASN A 390 -12.25 -7.87 -3.85
C ASN A 390 -12.85 -9.19 -3.33
N VAL A 391 -14.07 -9.16 -2.78
CA VAL A 391 -14.78 -10.35 -2.31
C VAL A 391 -15.81 -10.76 -3.36
N PRO A 392 -15.64 -11.86 -4.08
CA PRO A 392 -16.60 -12.31 -5.09
C PRO A 392 -17.88 -12.87 -4.46
N ALA A 393 -18.90 -13.12 -5.28
CA ALA A 393 -20.11 -13.86 -4.86
C ALA A 393 -19.91 -15.36 -5.04
N PHE A 394 -20.22 -16.14 -4.00
CA PHE A 394 -20.15 -17.60 -3.98
C PHE A 394 -21.50 -18.27 -4.28
N ALA A 395 -22.49 -17.45 -4.59
CA ALA A 395 -23.78 -17.88 -5.10
C ALA A 395 -24.17 -16.97 -6.26
N ASP A 396 -24.72 -17.56 -7.29
CA ASP A 396 -25.35 -16.88 -8.41
C ASP A 396 -26.85 -16.82 -8.14
N VAL A 397 -27.43 -15.63 -8.04
CA VAL A 397 -28.81 -15.41 -7.62
C VAL A 397 -29.53 -14.52 -8.62
N ASP A 398 -30.66 -15.03 -9.12
CA ASP A 398 -31.58 -14.32 -9.99
C ASP A 398 -32.86 -13.97 -9.28
N ILE A 399 -33.43 -12.82 -9.61
CA ILE A 399 -34.72 -12.36 -9.14
C ILE A 399 -35.60 -11.96 -10.34
N SER A 400 -36.80 -12.47 -10.36
CA SER A 400 -37.81 -12.05 -11.32
C SER A 400 -39.11 -11.64 -10.62
N CYS A 401 -39.75 -10.61 -11.13
CA CYS A 401 -41.01 -10.15 -10.56
C CYS A 401 -42.03 -9.81 -11.63
N LYS A 402 -43.30 -10.02 -11.29
CA LYS A 402 -44.45 -9.65 -12.10
C LYS A 402 -45.43 -8.87 -11.24
N LEU A 403 -45.63 -7.60 -11.59
CA LEU A 403 -46.56 -6.72 -10.89
C LEU A 403 -47.88 -6.68 -11.65
N ASP A 404 -48.96 -7.17 -11.02
CA ASP A 404 -50.34 -6.94 -11.44
C ASP A 404 -50.83 -5.68 -10.74
N ARG A 405 -50.90 -4.57 -11.50
CA ARG A 405 -51.26 -3.24 -10.95
C ARG A 405 -52.75 -3.18 -10.64
N ASP A 406 -53.59 -3.88 -11.38
CA ASP A 406 -55.05 -3.83 -11.21
C ASP A 406 -55.47 -4.55 -9.92
N ASN A 407 -54.83 -5.66 -9.60
CA ASN A 407 -55.09 -6.45 -8.42
C ASN A 407 -54.11 -6.11 -7.26
N ARG A 408 -53.15 -5.19 -7.48
CA ARG A 408 -52.09 -4.83 -6.50
C ARG A 408 -51.33 -6.06 -5.99
N LYS A 409 -51.04 -6.98 -6.88
CA LYS A 409 -50.34 -8.23 -6.56
C LYS A 409 -48.94 -8.23 -7.18
N LEU A 410 -47.95 -8.54 -6.36
CA LEU A 410 -46.60 -8.78 -6.83
C LEU A 410 -46.26 -10.27 -6.68
N ASP A 411 -46.05 -10.94 -7.81
CA ASP A 411 -45.50 -12.29 -7.85
C ASP A 411 -43.98 -12.18 -8.00
N LEU A 412 -43.25 -12.77 -7.06
CA LEU A 412 -41.79 -12.72 -6.98
C LEU A 412 -41.24 -14.13 -7.00
N THR A 413 -40.21 -14.35 -7.80
CA THR A 413 -39.45 -15.59 -7.82
C THR A 413 -37.98 -15.28 -7.65
N VAL A 414 -37.35 -15.91 -6.66
CA VAL A 414 -35.90 -15.91 -6.46
C VAL A 414 -35.39 -17.30 -6.72
N SER A 415 -34.38 -17.40 -7.58
CA SER A 415 -33.68 -18.63 -7.88
C SER A 415 -32.18 -18.43 -7.81
N GLY A 416 -31.43 -19.49 -7.53
CA GLY A 416 -30.00 -19.35 -7.44
C GLY A 416 -29.26 -20.68 -7.44
N LYS A 417 -27.96 -20.59 -7.54
CA LYS A 417 -27.03 -21.70 -7.52
C LYS A 417 -25.87 -21.37 -6.58
N GLN A 418 -25.60 -22.25 -5.66
CA GLN A 418 -24.36 -22.21 -4.88
C GLN A 418 -23.19 -22.63 -5.78
N LEU A 419 -22.11 -21.83 -5.79
CA LEU A 419 -20.95 -22.00 -6.68
C LEU A 419 -19.77 -22.65 -5.95
N THR A 420 -19.68 -22.43 -4.65
CA THR A 420 -18.62 -22.96 -3.79
C THR A 420 -19.25 -23.49 -2.51
N PRO A 421 -18.81 -24.65 -1.96
CA PRO A 421 -19.27 -25.13 -0.67
C PRO A 421 -19.04 -24.07 0.41
N LEU A 422 -20.07 -23.77 1.19
CA LEU A 422 -19.96 -22.84 2.32
C LEU A 422 -19.53 -23.63 3.56
N THR A 423 -18.57 -23.10 4.29
CA THR A 423 -18.07 -23.73 5.53
C THR A 423 -19.08 -23.70 6.67
N ARG A 424 -20.07 -22.78 6.61
CA ARG A 424 -21.14 -22.59 7.59
C ARG A 424 -22.47 -22.36 6.89
N THR A 425 -23.14 -23.45 6.53
CA THR A 425 -24.45 -23.39 5.86
C THR A 425 -25.59 -22.96 6.79
N ASP A 426 -25.43 -23.12 8.10
CA ASP A 426 -26.43 -22.81 9.11
C ASP A 426 -26.73 -21.31 9.23
N ASP A 427 -25.79 -20.45 8.76
CA ASP A 427 -25.89 -19.00 8.84
C ASP A 427 -26.30 -18.32 7.50
N VAL A 428 -26.64 -19.10 6.48
CA VAL A 428 -27.05 -18.55 5.19
C VAL A 428 -28.48 -18.03 5.28
N ARG A 429 -28.68 -16.75 4.96
CA ARG A 429 -29.99 -16.10 4.98
C ARG A 429 -30.26 -15.43 3.64
N LEU A 430 -31.50 -15.54 3.19
CA LEU A 430 -31.99 -14.82 2.02
C LEU A 430 -32.88 -13.65 2.50
N PHE A 431 -32.50 -12.43 2.07
CA PHE A 431 -33.33 -11.23 2.28
C PHE A 431 -33.84 -10.70 0.95
N VAL A 432 -35.09 -10.32 0.92
CA VAL A 432 -35.72 -9.70 -0.24
C VAL A 432 -36.42 -8.43 0.18
N TYR A 433 -35.95 -7.29 -0.33
CA TYR A 433 -36.48 -5.97 0.00
C TYR A 433 -37.37 -5.41 -1.10
N LEU A 434 -38.49 -4.85 -0.71
CA LEU A 434 -39.25 -3.91 -1.55
C LEU A 434 -38.79 -2.50 -1.25
N THR A 435 -38.23 -1.83 -2.25
CA THR A 435 -37.80 -0.42 -2.13
C THR A 435 -38.67 0.48 -3.01
N GLU A 436 -38.79 1.72 -2.59
CA GLU A 436 -39.46 2.80 -3.35
C GLU A 436 -38.44 3.92 -3.61
N ASP A 437 -38.30 4.33 -4.86
CA ASP A 437 -37.37 5.39 -5.24
C ASP A 437 -38.08 6.71 -5.47
N SER A 438 -37.35 7.82 -5.28
CA SER A 438 -37.77 9.17 -5.61
C SER A 438 -39.00 9.63 -4.88
N ILE A 439 -39.10 9.35 -3.57
CA ILE A 439 -40.22 9.80 -2.73
C ILE A 439 -40.01 11.26 -2.35
N TYR A 440 -40.87 12.13 -2.86
CA TYR A 440 -40.80 13.56 -2.55
C TYR A 440 -41.28 13.87 -1.12
N THR A 441 -40.55 14.73 -0.43
CA THR A 441 -40.87 15.24 0.89
C THR A 441 -40.52 16.73 1.02
N GLU A 442 -41.37 17.48 1.71
CA GLU A 442 -41.16 18.91 2.03
C GLU A 442 -40.52 19.10 3.42
N THR A 443 -40.41 18.01 4.19
CA THR A 443 -40.08 18.08 5.62
C THR A 443 -38.64 17.65 5.92
N GLN A 444 -37.78 17.49 4.90
CA GLN A 444 -36.38 17.12 5.10
C GLN A 444 -35.59 18.26 5.75
N ALA A 445 -35.08 18.02 6.96
CA ALA A 445 -34.16 18.96 7.60
C ALA A 445 -32.88 19.15 6.77
N GLY A 446 -32.40 20.38 6.68
CA GLY A 446 -31.20 20.72 5.92
C GLY A 446 -31.39 20.88 4.41
N ALA A 447 -32.57 20.60 3.87
CA ALA A 447 -32.94 20.96 2.51
C ALA A 447 -33.67 22.34 2.51
N SER A 448 -33.25 23.23 1.59
CA SER A 448 -33.87 24.56 1.43
C SER A 448 -35.20 24.52 0.65
N GLU A 449 -35.38 23.48 -0.16
CA GLU A 449 -36.55 23.15 -0.95
C GLU A 449 -36.92 21.69 -0.70
N GLY A 450 -37.96 21.16 -1.30
CA GLY A 450 -38.33 19.77 -1.16
C GLY A 450 -37.17 18.82 -1.53
N PHE A 451 -37.19 17.62 -1.00
CA PHE A 451 -36.14 16.61 -1.16
C PHE A 451 -36.72 15.29 -1.65
N TYR A 452 -35.96 14.57 -2.48
CA TYR A 452 -36.29 13.23 -2.95
C TYR A 452 -35.53 12.18 -2.18
N GLN A 453 -36.23 11.36 -1.42
CA GLN A 453 -35.68 10.18 -0.76
C GLN A 453 -35.48 9.09 -1.79
N ARG A 454 -34.33 8.40 -1.71
CA ARG A 454 -33.91 7.42 -2.73
C ARG A 454 -33.91 6.01 -2.15
N TYR A 455 -34.40 5.07 -2.95
CA TYR A 455 -34.37 3.62 -2.71
C TYR A 455 -34.81 3.21 -1.29
N VAL A 456 -35.82 3.88 -0.76
CA VAL A 456 -36.31 3.70 0.62
C VAL A 456 -36.91 2.32 0.78
N ILE A 457 -36.44 1.54 1.73
CA ILE A 457 -37.03 0.23 2.06
C ILE A 457 -38.45 0.42 2.61
N ARG A 458 -39.39 -0.30 2.01
CA ARG A 458 -40.79 -0.29 2.40
C ARG A 458 -41.21 -1.54 3.13
N GLN A 459 -40.56 -2.65 2.81
CA GLN A 459 -40.85 -3.95 3.43
C GLN A 459 -39.72 -4.93 3.19
N ASN A 460 -39.43 -5.73 4.19
CA ASN A 460 -38.69 -6.98 4.04
C ASN A 460 -39.70 -8.09 3.71
N LEU A 461 -39.65 -8.59 2.47
CA LEU A 461 -40.62 -9.56 1.96
C LEU A 461 -40.28 -11.00 2.39
N LEU A 462 -39.00 -11.27 2.62
CA LEU A 462 -38.53 -12.61 2.95
C LEU A 462 -37.28 -12.52 3.82
N SER A 463 -37.38 -13.11 5.01
CA SER A 463 -36.22 -13.39 5.86
C SER A 463 -36.29 -14.88 6.20
N LEU A 464 -35.67 -15.74 5.37
CA LEU A 464 -35.60 -17.16 5.64
C LEU A 464 -34.34 -17.47 6.47
N ILE A 465 -34.57 -18.09 7.60
CA ILE A 465 -33.54 -18.74 8.41
C ILE A 465 -33.64 -20.22 8.11
N HIS A 466 -32.62 -20.79 7.55
CA HIS A 466 -32.46 -22.24 7.45
C HIS A 466 -31.17 -22.65 8.14
#